data_f6e1c7a3248ea3b4afb5cb021c994e4e
#
_entry.id   f6e1c7a3248ea3b4afb5cb021c994e4e
#
_cell.length_a   1.000
_cell.length_b   1.000
_cell.length_c   1.000
_cell.angle_alpha   90.00
_cell.angle_beta   90.00
_cell.angle_gamma   90.00
#
_symmetry.space_group_name_H-M   'P 1'
#
loop_
_entity.id
_entity.type
_entity.pdbx_description
1 polymer ?
#
loop_
_entity_poly.entity_id
_entity_poly.type
_entity_poly.pdbx_seq_one_letter_code
_entity_poly.pdbx_strand_id
1 'polypeptide(L)'
;MSNEYNKQTIYAADFETTVYKGQNRTDVWSACMGKLFSDDPLTIDHSIDDFFERVFSLPGNLVIYFHNLKFDGSFILDWLLNNPKFKLAADPVDDDEQELAISWKKNKGMYENTYKYAISDRGMWYTITMKQNRRFIEFRDSLKLIPFKLSEVADAFKTEHKKLDMKYEGFRYPGCRITEQEEEYIKNDVYVLKEALEIMISDGHDKLTIGSCCYAEYKEICGKSFYYLFTDQYRVNIPCEKYGSNTAGDYVHASYKGGWCYLVKGKEEKIFEKGLTADVNSLYPSMMSSESGNRYPVGNPTFWKGNYLSENALKNNRYYFIRIKTRFYLKPGYLPFIQIKGSHLYTPTECLESSDVYDRASGEKGAFYTGLDGKIHDTRVELTLTCTDYELFREHYYVYDFEILDGCYYETRIGLFDDYIEKYKKIKLESKGAKRTLAKLYLNNLYGKFASNTDSSFKVAYLKNDALAFYPVDEHLKRPGYIP
;
A
#
# COMPACT_ATOMS: atom_id res chain seq x y z
N MET A 1 -3.70 -30.37 21.81
CA MET A 1 -2.35 -30.38 21.14
C MET A 1 -2.28 -29.50 19.88
N SER A 2 -3.13 -28.47 19.69
CA SER A 2 -3.15 -27.66 18.46
C SER A 2 -2.71 -26.20 18.63
N ASN A 3 -2.24 -25.77 19.78
CA ASN A 3 -1.90 -24.34 20.04
C ASN A 3 -0.41 -24.01 20.13
N GLU A 4 0.50 -24.97 20.20
CA GLU A 4 1.95 -24.69 20.32
C GLU A 4 2.66 -24.49 18.97
N TYR A 5 2.11 -24.99 17.87
CA TYR A 5 2.72 -24.85 16.54
C TYR A 5 2.54 -23.46 15.91
N ASN A 6 1.72 -22.58 16.49
CA ASN A 6 1.45 -21.23 15.97
C ASN A 6 2.15 -20.10 16.73
N LYS A 7 2.93 -20.39 17.76
CA LYS A 7 3.66 -19.34 18.50
C LYS A 7 4.87 -18.91 17.69
N GLN A 8 4.77 -17.76 17.04
CA GLN A 8 5.88 -17.11 16.37
C GLN A 8 6.76 -16.41 17.42
N THR A 9 8.07 -16.60 17.34
CA THR A 9 9.03 -15.79 18.09
C THR A 9 9.40 -14.56 17.27
N ILE A 10 9.35 -13.39 17.90
CA ILE A 10 9.53 -12.11 17.23
C ILE A 10 10.87 -11.50 17.59
N TYR A 11 11.55 -10.96 16.60
CA TYR A 11 12.85 -10.29 16.74
C TYR A 11 12.84 -8.92 16.05
N ALA A 12 13.66 -8.01 16.52
CA ALA A 12 14.09 -6.81 15.82
C ALA A 12 15.52 -7.02 15.34
N ALA A 13 15.86 -6.54 14.16
CA ALA A 13 17.20 -6.66 13.60
C ALA A 13 17.57 -5.44 12.76
N ASP A 14 18.87 -5.24 12.58
CA ASP A 14 19.46 -4.20 11.75
C ASP A 14 20.80 -4.66 11.16
N PHE A 15 21.14 -4.18 9.95
CA PHE A 15 22.40 -4.47 9.27
C PHE A 15 23.27 -3.23 9.16
N GLU A 16 24.54 -3.39 9.43
CA GLU A 16 25.58 -2.41 9.13
C GLU A 16 26.33 -2.80 7.86
N THR A 17 26.50 -1.82 7.00
CA THR A 17 27.04 -2.08 5.66
C THR A 17 28.31 -1.27 5.38
N THR A 18 29.14 -1.78 4.48
CA THR A 18 30.36 -1.09 4.05
C THR A 18 30.02 0.21 3.34
N VAL A 19 30.75 1.29 3.72
CA VAL A 19 30.60 2.63 3.11
C VAL A 19 31.98 3.24 2.92
N TYR A 20 32.56 3.10 1.73
CA TYR A 20 33.82 3.74 1.39
C TYR A 20 33.85 4.19 -0.07
N LYS A 21 34.66 5.21 -0.33
CA LYS A 21 34.75 5.80 -1.67
C LYS A 21 35.35 4.81 -2.67
N GLY A 22 34.65 4.58 -3.77
CA GLY A 22 35.10 3.69 -4.85
C GLY A 22 34.77 2.21 -4.67
N GLN A 23 33.94 1.86 -3.68
CA GLN A 23 33.45 0.49 -3.57
C GLN A 23 32.54 0.14 -4.76
N ASN A 24 32.72 -1.06 -5.31
CA ASN A 24 31.89 -1.60 -6.39
C ASN A 24 30.73 -2.44 -5.86
N ARG A 25 30.85 -2.93 -4.63
CA ARG A 25 29.86 -3.73 -3.92
C ARG A 25 29.72 -3.22 -2.49
N THR A 26 28.53 -3.31 -1.95
CA THR A 26 28.24 -3.04 -0.54
C THR A 26 28.00 -4.37 0.15
N ASP A 27 28.72 -4.65 1.23
CA ASP A 27 28.62 -5.88 1.99
C ASP A 27 28.10 -5.60 3.40
N VAL A 28 27.35 -6.55 3.98
CA VAL A 28 26.96 -6.52 5.40
C VAL A 28 28.17 -6.97 6.22
N TRP A 29 28.73 -6.09 7.04
CA TRP A 29 29.87 -6.40 7.91
C TRP A 29 29.47 -6.64 9.37
N SER A 30 28.24 -6.24 9.74
CA SER A 30 27.65 -6.55 11.03
C SER A 30 26.13 -6.70 10.90
N ALA A 31 25.56 -7.62 11.67
CA ALA A 31 24.14 -7.83 11.81
C ALA A 31 23.79 -7.94 13.30
N CYS A 32 22.86 -7.13 13.79
CA CYS A 32 22.41 -7.18 15.16
C CYS A 32 20.98 -7.69 15.24
N MET A 33 20.67 -8.53 16.22
CA MET A 33 19.32 -9.07 16.41
C MET A 33 18.98 -9.19 17.90
N GLY A 34 17.74 -8.81 18.26
CA GLY A 34 17.20 -8.89 19.61
C GLY A 34 15.81 -9.52 19.64
N LYS A 35 15.60 -10.44 20.56
CA LYS A 35 14.29 -11.08 20.78
C LYS A 35 13.37 -10.13 21.53
N LEU A 36 12.13 -9.94 21.01
CA LEU A 36 11.12 -9.16 21.69
C LEU A 36 10.60 -9.88 22.93
N PHE A 37 10.20 -9.10 23.91
CA PHE A 37 9.65 -9.58 25.20
C PHE A 37 10.63 -10.53 25.94
N SER A 38 11.91 -10.25 25.83
CA SER A 38 12.98 -11.00 26.49
C SER A 38 14.07 -10.05 26.93
N ASP A 39 14.68 -10.36 28.09
CA ASP A 39 15.87 -9.70 28.61
C ASP A 39 17.15 -10.33 28.10
N ASP A 40 17.05 -11.31 27.17
CA ASP A 40 18.22 -11.91 26.54
C ASP A 40 19.07 -10.81 25.87
N PRO A 41 20.40 -10.84 25.98
CA PRO A 41 21.25 -9.86 25.34
C PRO A 41 21.11 -9.93 23.83
N LEU A 42 21.21 -8.76 23.17
CA LEU A 42 21.26 -8.70 21.72
C LEU A 42 22.49 -9.43 21.21
N THR A 43 22.31 -10.11 20.08
CA THR A 43 23.40 -10.81 19.40
C THR A 43 23.92 -9.96 18.25
N ILE A 44 25.24 -9.99 18.05
CA ILE A 44 25.91 -9.38 16.90
C ILE A 44 26.61 -10.48 16.12
N ASP A 45 26.38 -10.51 14.83
CA ASP A 45 27.02 -11.36 13.85
C ASP A 45 27.94 -10.50 12.96
N HIS A 46 29.02 -11.08 12.43
CA HIS A 46 30.04 -10.33 11.71
C HIS A 46 29.91 -10.39 10.19
N SER A 47 28.87 -11.07 9.71
CA SER A 47 28.53 -11.17 8.30
C SER A 47 27.06 -11.54 8.11
N ILE A 48 26.55 -11.45 6.88
CA ILE A 48 25.23 -11.95 6.54
C ILE A 48 25.14 -13.47 6.63
N ASP A 49 26.23 -14.19 6.37
CA ASP A 49 26.29 -15.65 6.50
C ASP A 49 26.15 -16.07 7.97
N ASP A 50 26.88 -15.45 8.89
CA ASP A 50 26.76 -15.69 10.33
C ASP A 50 25.35 -15.40 10.83
N PHE A 51 24.75 -14.31 10.34
CA PHE A 51 23.36 -13.97 10.66
C PHE A 51 22.40 -15.08 10.23
N PHE A 52 22.53 -15.60 9.00
CA PHE A 52 21.67 -16.68 8.55
C PHE A 52 21.95 -18.01 9.30
N GLU A 53 23.20 -18.32 9.63
CA GLU A 53 23.52 -19.48 10.48
C GLU A 53 22.80 -19.38 11.82
N ARG A 54 22.86 -18.21 12.46
CA ARG A 54 22.12 -17.96 13.71
C ARG A 54 20.62 -18.10 13.51
N VAL A 55 20.02 -17.43 12.52
CA VAL A 55 18.57 -17.51 12.22
C VAL A 55 18.16 -18.97 12.01
N PHE A 56 18.98 -19.77 11.33
CA PHE A 56 18.72 -21.18 11.10
C PHE A 56 18.90 -22.06 12.34
N SER A 57 19.63 -21.65 13.33
CA SER A 57 19.78 -22.36 14.61
C SER A 57 18.62 -22.15 15.58
N LEU A 58 17.87 -21.05 15.44
CA LEU A 58 16.77 -20.72 16.33
C LEU A 58 15.57 -21.66 16.12
N PRO A 59 14.82 -22.02 17.16
CA PRO A 59 13.66 -22.92 17.05
C PRO A 59 12.38 -22.21 16.63
N GLY A 60 11.41 -22.96 16.06
CA GLY A 60 10.06 -22.51 15.77
C GLY A 60 9.95 -21.55 14.58
N ASN A 61 8.76 -21.00 14.38
CA ASN A 61 8.52 -19.98 13.38
C ASN A 61 9.05 -18.63 13.87
N LEU A 62 9.69 -17.88 12.99
CA LEU A 62 10.32 -16.60 13.32
C LEU A 62 9.66 -15.46 12.53
N VAL A 63 9.52 -14.32 13.19
CA VAL A 63 9.24 -13.03 12.56
C VAL A 63 10.34 -12.07 12.95
N ILE A 64 11.05 -11.53 11.97
CA ILE A 64 12.20 -10.65 12.19
C ILE A 64 11.90 -9.31 11.54
N TYR A 65 11.77 -8.27 12.34
CA TYR A 65 11.50 -6.93 11.87
C TYR A 65 12.78 -6.15 11.60
N PHE A 66 12.86 -5.55 10.41
CA PHE A 66 13.83 -4.53 10.06
C PHE A 66 13.11 -3.18 9.89
N HIS A 67 13.79 -2.09 10.16
CA HIS A 67 13.23 -0.75 9.95
C HIS A 67 13.65 -0.21 8.59
N ASN A 68 12.70 -0.16 7.63
CA ASN A 68 12.93 0.08 6.21
C ASN A 68 13.56 -1.14 5.52
N LEU A 69 12.88 -2.27 5.57
CA LEU A 69 13.28 -3.53 4.95
C LEU A 69 13.76 -3.40 3.48
N LYS A 70 13.40 -2.31 2.78
CA LYS A 70 13.90 -2.06 1.42
C LYS A 70 15.42 -2.02 1.39
N PHE A 71 16.08 -1.51 2.43
CA PHE A 71 17.53 -1.48 2.53
C PHE A 71 18.07 -2.86 2.89
N ASP A 72 17.79 -3.34 4.08
CA ASP A 72 18.31 -4.63 4.60
C ASP A 72 17.83 -5.83 3.79
N GLY A 73 16.59 -5.80 3.38
CA GLY A 73 15.98 -6.84 2.56
C GLY A 73 16.64 -7.01 1.19
N SER A 74 17.30 -5.98 0.65
CA SER A 74 18.06 -6.10 -0.59
C SER A 74 19.25 -7.06 -0.43
N PHE A 75 19.96 -7.00 0.71
CA PHE A 75 21.04 -7.94 1.03
C PHE A 75 20.51 -9.35 1.28
N ILE A 76 19.35 -9.47 1.95
CA ILE A 76 18.69 -10.75 2.16
C ILE A 76 18.31 -11.40 0.82
N LEU A 77 17.71 -10.64 -0.11
CA LEU A 77 17.34 -11.16 -1.43
C LEU A 77 18.57 -11.47 -2.29
N ASP A 78 19.59 -10.63 -2.26
CA ASP A 78 20.86 -10.89 -2.96
C ASP A 78 21.48 -12.20 -2.47
N TRP A 79 21.55 -12.38 -1.15
CA TRP A 79 22.04 -13.61 -0.53
C TRP A 79 21.24 -14.85 -0.96
N LEU A 80 19.90 -14.76 -0.98
CA LEU A 80 19.01 -15.85 -1.38
C LEU A 80 19.13 -16.21 -2.86
N LEU A 81 19.24 -15.21 -3.74
CA LEU A 81 19.41 -15.41 -5.18
C LEU A 81 20.76 -16.03 -5.54
N ASN A 82 21.81 -15.68 -4.79
CA ASN A 82 23.15 -16.24 -4.98
C ASN A 82 23.36 -17.60 -4.29
N ASN A 83 22.43 -18.03 -3.42
CA ASN A 83 22.56 -19.28 -2.69
C ASN A 83 21.80 -20.42 -3.40
N PRO A 84 22.51 -21.41 -4.02
CA PRO A 84 21.89 -22.47 -4.82
C PRO A 84 20.98 -23.42 -4.01
N LYS A 85 21.06 -23.36 -2.67
CA LYS A 85 20.21 -24.16 -1.78
C LYS A 85 18.76 -23.67 -1.80
N PHE A 86 18.53 -22.39 -2.06
CA PHE A 86 17.22 -21.77 -1.98
C PHE A 86 16.61 -21.51 -3.37
N LYS A 87 15.31 -21.72 -3.51
CA LYS A 87 14.56 -21.52 -4.74
C LYS A 87 13.35 -20.63 -4.51
N LEU A 88 12.92 -19.90 -5.54
CA LEU A 88 11.68 -19.14 -5.51
C LEU A 88 10.47 -20.08 -5.29
N ALA A 89 9.60 -19.72 -4.35
CA ALA A 89 8.33 -20.37 -4.11
C ALA A 89 7.26 -19.87 -5.07
N ALA A 90 7.51 -20.05 -6.36
CA ALA A 90 6.61 -19.63 -7.42
C ALA A 90 6.42 -20.77 -8.42
N ASP A 91 5.26 -20.83 -9.04
CA ASP A 91 5.03 -21.69 -10.20
C ASP A 91 5.21 -20.85 -11.46
N PRO A 92 5.94 -21.36 -12.48
CA PRO A 92 5.92 -20.73 -13.80
C PRO A 92 4.46 -20.71 -14.30
N VAL A 93 4.04 -19.63 -14.88
CA VAL A 93 2.76 -19.60 -15.59
C VAL A 93 3.06 -20.12 -17.00
N ASP A 94 2.44 -21.25 -17.35
CA ASP A 94 2.47 -21.83 -18.68
C ASP A 94 1.86 -20.83 -19.70
N ASP A 95 2.73 -20.03 -20.27
CA ASP A 95 2.42 -19.25 -21.45
C ASP A 95 3.57 -19.54 -22.43
N ASP A 96 3.28 -20.19 -23.51
CA ASP A 96 4.26 -20.74 -24.49
C ASP A 96 5.27 -19.71 -25.06
N GLU A 97 5.18 -18.44 -24.66
CA GLU A 97 6.01 -17.37 -25.20
C GLU A 97 6.80 -16.52 -24.14
N GLN A 98 6.62 -16.69 -22.82
CA GLN A 98 7.30 -15.82 -21.85
C GLN A 98 7.76 -16.53 -20.56
N GLU A 99 9.06 -16.80 -20.46
CA GLU A 99 9.76 -17.38 -19.30
C GLU A 99 9.67 -16.58 -17.97
N LEU A 100 9.00 -15.42 -17.92
CA LEU A 100 9.06 -14.48 -16.82
C LEU A 100 7.76 -14.36 -15.99
N ALA A 101 6.68 -15.02 -16.38
CA ALA A 101 5.44 -14.98 -15.61
C ALA A 101 5.52 -15.96 -14.43
N ILE A 102 5.28 -15.47 -13.23
CA ILE A 102 5.32 -16.28 -12.01
C ILE A 102 4.04 -16.11 -11.19
N SER A 103 3.63 -17.18 -10.52
CA SER A 103 2.55 -17.18 -9.54
C SER A 103 3.08 -17.60 -8.18
N TRP A 104 2.94 -16.73 -7.17
CA TRP A 104 3.43 -17.00 -5.83
C TRP A 104 2.64 -18.12 -5.14
N LYS A 105 3.35 -19.10 -4.58
CA LYS A 105 2.73 -20.13 -3.76
C LYS A 105 2.21 -19.56 -2.44
N LYS A 106 1.04 -20.01 -2.00
CA LYS A 106 0.60 -19.76 -0.62
C LYS A 106 1.53 -20.50 0.35
N ASN A 107 1.66 -20.04 1.59
CA ASN A 107 2.57 -20.64 2.58
C ASN A 107 2.38 -22.17 2.71
N LYS A 108 1.14 -22.66 2.67
CA LYS A 108 0.83 -24.10 2.71
C LYS A 108 1.44 -24.91 1.55
N GLY A 109 1.67 -24.28 0.40
CA GLY A 109 2.25 -24.90 -0.79
C GLY A 109 3.75 -24.71 -0.95
N MET A 110 4.42 -24.00 -0.03
CA MET A 110 5.88 -23.82 -0.08
C MET A 110 6.60 -25.14 0.29
N TYR A 111 7.61 -25.47 -0.48
CA TYR A 111 8.52 -26.59 -0.21
C TYR A 111 9.69 -26.14 0.69
N GLU A 112 10.45 -27.11 1.19
CA GLU A 112 11.69 -26.84 1.94
C GLU A 112 12.70 -26.06 1.09
N ASN A 113 13.45 -25.17 1.73
CA ASN A 113 14.43 -24.30 1.10
C ASN A 113 13.85 -23.47 -0.04
N THR A 114 12.61 -22.99 0.13
CA THR A 114 12.03 -22.04 -0.80
C THR A 114 11.75 -20.70 -0.12
N TYR A 115 11.71 -19.64 -0.90
CA TYR A 115 11.38 -18.30 -0.43
C TYR A 115 10.45 -17.57 -1.40
N LYS A 116 9.74 -16.59 -0.86
CA LYS A 116 8.94 -15.62 -1.60
C LYS A 116 9.03 -14.27 -0.92
N TYR A 117 8.59 -13.23 -1.59
CA TYR A 117 8.56 -11.88 -1.03
C TYR A 117 7.36 -11.10 -1.54
N ALA A 118 7.03 -10.01 -0.84
CA ALA A 118 5.99 -9.07 -1.23
C ALA A 118 6.61 -7.68 -1.42
N ILE A 119 6.82 -7.32 -2.69
CA ILE A 119 7.28 -5.99 -3.12
C ILE A 119 6.29 -5.50 -4.15
N SER A 120 5.60 -4.37 -3.88
CA SER A 120 4.65 -3.82 -4.84
C SER A 120 5.35 -3.29 -6.10
N ASP A 121 4.60 -3.09 -7.18
CA ASP A 121 5.04 -2.43 -8.42
C ASP A 121 5.71 -1.06 -8.18
N ARG A 122 5.24 -0.34 -7.15
CA ARG A 122 5.79 0.95 -6.71
C ARG A 122 7.05 0.83 -5.86
N GLY A 123 7.57 -0.39 -5.66
CA GLY A 123 8.76 -0.66 -4.87
C GLY A 123 8.58 -0.53 -3.36
N MET A 124 7.36 -0.75 -2.87
CA MET A 124 7.09 -0.85 -1.43
C MET A 124 7.34 -2.27 -0.97
N TRP A 125 8.27 -2.44 -0.04
CA TRP A 125 8.62 -3.73 0.54
C TRP A 125 7.72 -4.03 1.74
N TYR A 126 7.29 -5.28 1.87
CA TYR A 126 6.45 -5.73 2.97
C TYR A 126 7.07 -6.90 3.72
N THR A 127 7.39 -7.98 3.00
CA THR A 127 7.91 -9.21 3.60
C THR A 127 8.85 -9.95 2.67
N ILE A 128 9.76 -10.73 3.27
CA ILE A 128 10.47 -11.84 2.65
C ILE A 128 10.17 -13.07 3.53
N THR A 129 9.63 -14.14 2.96
CA THR A 129 9.24 -15.35 3.69
C THR A 129 10.03 -16.54 3.18
N MET A 130 10.69 -17.26 4.05
CA MET A 130 11.42 -18.48 3.75
C MET A 130 10.77 -19.67 4.44
N LYS A 131 10.94 -20.88 3.86
CA LYS A 131 10.63 -22.14 4.50
C LYS A 131 11.88 -22.98 4.60
N GLN A 132 12.27 -23.31 5.82
CA GLN A 132 13.45 -24.14 6.11
C GLN A 132 13.25 -24.94 7.40
N ASN A 133 13.68 -26.19 7.40
CA ASN A 133 13.53 -27.12 8.55
C ASN A 133 12.06 -27.19 9.03
N ARG A 134 11.11 -27.26 8.10
CA ARG A 134 9.65 -27.35 8.34
C ARG A 134 9.03 -26.12 9.04
N ARG A 135 9.74 -25.01 9.14
CA ARG A 135 9.30 -23.77 9.76
C ARG A 135 9.36 -22.62 8.78
N PHE A 136 8.65 -21.53 9.13
CA PHE A 136 8.67 -20.29 8.40
C PHE A 136 9.55 -19.27 9.12
N ILE A 137 10.36 -18.56 8.35
CA ILE A 137 11.13 -17.38 8.75
C ILE A 137 10.62 -16.24 7.90
N GLU A 138 10.08 -15.21 8.53
CA GLU A 138 9.48 -14.07 7.85
C GLU A 138 10.17 -12.78 8.29
N PHE A 139 10.84 -12.12 7.35
CA PHE A 139 11.38 -10.77 7.53
C PHE A 139 10.29 -9.77 7.17
N ARG A 140 10.05 -8.79 8.05
CA ARG A 140 8.98 -7.77 7.92
C ARG A 140 9.53 -6.37 7.97
N ASP A 141 8.87 -5.46 7.23
CA ASP A 141 9.14 -4.04 7.32
C ASP A 141 8.36 -3.39 8.47
N SER A 142 9.06 -3.02 9.54
CA SER A 142 8.45 -2.31 10.67
C SER A 142 7.97 -0.90 10.29
N LEU A 143 8.53 -0.29 9.23
CA LEU A 143 8.07 1.00 8.71
C LEU A 143 6.60 0.97 8.25
N LYS A 144 6.04 -0.23 7.99
CA LYS A 144 4.61 -0.41 7.68
C LYS A 144 3.71 -0.33 8.90
N LEU A 145 4.26 -0.54 10.10
CA LEU A 145 3.57 -0.37 11.38
C LEU A 145 3.90 0.98 12.01
N ILE A 146 5.16 1.40 11.91
CA ILE A 146 5.72 2.60 12.56
C ILE A 146 6.31 3.49 11.46
N PRO A 147 5.50 4.30 10.74
CA PRO A 147 5.93 5.04 9.56
C PRO A 147 6.68 6.33 9.92
N PHE A 148 7.73 6.22 10.73
CA PHE A 148 8.61 7.30 11.17
C PHE A 148 10.06 6.91 10.96
N LYS A 149 10.96 7.89 10.91
CA LYS A 149 12.40 7.62 10.99
C LYS A 149 12.75 7.04 12.37
N LEU A 150 13.79 6.21 12.46
CA LEU A 150 14.16 5.58 13.73
C LEU A 150 14.45 6.62 14.84
N SER A 151 15.04 7.76 14.51
CA SER A 151 15.22 8.88 15.45
C SER A 151 13.90 9.44 15.98
N GLU A 152 12.88 9.54 15.12
CA GLU A 152 11.55 10.02 15.49
C GLU A 152 10.78 8.95 16.29
N VAL A 153 11.04 7.66 16.03
CA VAL A 153 10.48 6.53 16.80
C VAL A 153 10.90 6.65 18.24
N ALA A 154 12.18 6.87 18.52
CA ALA A 154 12.68 7.02 19.88
C ALA A 154 11.97 8.12 20.67
N ASP A 155 11.70 9.25 20.03
CA ASP A 155 10.98 10.37 20.68
C ASP A 155 9.47 10.12 20.78
N ALA A 156 8.86 9.59 19.72
CA ALA A 156 7.43 9.32 19.69
C ALA A 156 7.00 8.26 20.71
N PHE A 157 7.76 7.18 20.82
CA PHE A 157 7.50 6.06 21.73
C PHE A 157 8.13 6.24 23.10
N LYS A 158 9.00 7.26 23.29
CA LYS A 158 9.73 7.49 24.53
C LYS A 158 10.51 6.26 24.97
N THR A 159 11.18 5.64 24.02
CA THR A 159 12.04 4.50 24.27
C THR A 159 13.14 4.86 25.27
N GLU A 160 13.60 3.88 26.04
CA GLU A 160 14.72 4.04 26.96
C GLU A 160 16.00 4.39 26.19
N HIS A 161 16.22 3.64 25.09
CA HIS A 161 17.33 3.91 24.18
C HIS A 161 16.99 5.00 23.16
N LYS A 162 18.01 5.72 22.71
CA LYS A 162 17.88 6.79 21.72
C LYS A 162 18.79 6.50 20.54
N LYS A 163 18.40 6.94 19.33
CA LYS A 163 19.30 6.82 18.19
C LYS A 163 20.57 7.63 18.44
N LEU A 164 21.71 6.97 18.34
CA LEU A 164 23.02 7.59 18.46
C LEU A 164 23.52 8.06 17.09
N ASP A 165 24.41 9.03 17.09
CA ASP A 165 25.14 9.46 15.90
C ASP A 165 26.57 8.94 16.00
N MET A 166 26.99 8.16 15.00
CA MET A 166 28.36 7.68 14.91
C MET A 166 28.88 7.75 13.48
N LYS A 167 30.17 8.03 13.35
CA LYS A 167 30.89 7.85 12.09
C LYS A 167 31.89 6.71 12.27
N TYR A 168 31.78 5.72 11.39
CA TYR A 168 32.73 4.62 11.37
C TYR A 168 34.12 5.11 10.98
N GLU A 169 35.12 4.80 11.80
CA GLU A 169 36.52 5.09 11.51
C GLU A 169 37.20 3.88 10.87
N GLY A 170 37.89 4.11 9.76
CA GLY A 170 38.62 3.08 9.05
C GLY A 170 37.78 2.19 8.14
N PHE A 171 38.41 1.13 7.64
CA PHE A 171 37.83 0.22 6.68
C PHE A 171 37.05 -0.88 7.36
N ARG A 172 35.82 -1.16 6.87
CA ARG A 172 34.95 -2.22 7.36
C ARG A 172 34.74 -3.28 6.28
N TYR A 173 34.71 -4.53 6.69
CA TYR A 173 34.50 -5.72 5.83
C TYR A 173 33.91 -6.85 6.67
N PRO A 174 33.24 -7.85 6.06
CA PRO A 174 32.73 -9.02 6.77
C PRO A 174 33.83 -9.72 7.59
N GLY A 175 33.58 -9.97 8.89
CA GLY A 175 34.53 -10.56 9.82
C GLY A 175 35.50 -9.58 10.46
N CYS A 176 35.41 -8.27 10.21
CA CYS A 176 36.25 -7.29 10.89
C CYS A 176 35.92 -7.19 12.39
N ARG A 177 36.89 -6.73 13.17
CA ARG A 177 36.70 -6.49 14.61
C ARG A 177 35.76 -5.30 14.81
N ILE A 178 34.77 -5.49 15.68
CA ILE A 178 33.83 -4.44 16.14
C ILE A 178 34.41 -3.86 17.45
N THR A 179 34.46 -2.54 17.55
CA THR A 179 34.86 -1.85 18.77
C THR A 179 33.70 -1.75 19.76
N GLU A 180 33.96 -1.52 21.03
CA GLU A 180 32.90 -1.36 22.05
C GLU A 180 31.92 -0.23 21.71
N GLN A 181 32.41 0.88 21.16
CA GLN A 181 31.58 2.01 20.75
C GLN A 181 30.68 1.66 19.55
N GLU A 182 31.20 0.91 18.58
CA GLU A 182 30.43 0.43 17.45
C GLU A 182 29.37 -0.59 17.91
N GLU A 183 29.73 -1.49 18.81
CA GLU A 183 28.81 -2.45 19.40
C GLU A 183 27.67 -1.74 20.14
N GLU A 184 27.96 -0.72 20.92
CA GLU A 184 26.95 0.11 21.60
C GLU A 184 26.02 0.79 20.59
N TYR A 185 26.55 1.38 19.53
CA TYR A 185 25.79 2.03 18.48
C TYR A 185 24.86 1.04 17.76
N ILE A 186 25.40 -0.08 17.30
CA ILE A 186 24.68 -1.12 16.56
C ILE A 186 23.54 -1.69 17.42
N LYS A 187 23.79 -2.00 18.68
CA LYS A 187 22.78 -2.50 19.61
C LYS A 187 21.69 -1.47 19.88
N ASN A 188 22.07 -0.21 19.95
CA ASN A 188 21.15 0.86 20.32
C ASN A 188 20.04 1.06 19.28
N ASP A 189 20.35 0.97 17.99
CA ASP A 189 19.35 1.08 16.92
C ASP A 189 18.35 -0.09 16.99
N VAL A 190 18.81 -1.30 17.30
CA VAL A 190 17.93 -2.47 17.51
C VAL A 190 17.10 -2.34 18.79
N TYR A 191 17.66 -1.79 19.89
CA TYR A 191 16.90 -1.55 21.11
C TYR A 191 15.75 -0.56 20.89
N VAL A 192 15.99 0.56 20.20
CA VAL A 192 14.94 1.52 19.85
C VAL A 192 13.79 0.84 19.09
N LEU A 193 14.13 0.04 18.09
CA LEU A 193 13.14 -0.68 17.30
C LEU A 193 12.40 -1.74 18.13
N LYS A 194 13.14 -2.53 18.93
CA LYS A 194 12.60 -3.56 19.83
C LYS A 194 11.57 -2.98 20.79
N GLU A 195 11.93 -1.94 21.53
CA GLU A 195 11.06 -1.29 22.51
C GLU A 195 9.79 -0.71 21.86
N ALA A 196 9.91 -0.07 20.71
CA ALA A 196 8.76 0.46 19.99
C ALA A 196 7.82 -0.65 19.49
N LEU A 197 8.36 -1.75 18.98
CA LEU A 197 7.57 -2.91 18.54
C LEU A 197 6.89 -3.61 19.74
N GLU A 198 7.55 -3.71 20.88
CA GLU A 198 6.96 -4.28 22.10
C GLU A 198 5.75 -3.48 22.56
N ILE A 199 5.83 -2.14 22.53
CA ILE A 199 4.68 -1.25 22.82
C ILE A 199 3.56 -1.51 21.82
N MET A 200 3.86 -1.52 20.49
CA MET A 200 2.87 -1.74 19.45
C MET A 200 2.14 -3.06 19.61
N ILE A 201 2.88 -4.14 19.79
CA ILE A 201 2.33 -5.49 19.86
C ILE A 201 1.56 -5.69 21.19
N SER A 202 2.04 -5.12 22.31
CA SER A 202 1.34 -5.15 23.61
C SER A 202 -0.01 -4.43 23.54
N ASP A 203 -0.11 -3.38 22.73
CA ASP A 203 -1.37 -2.66 22.50
C ASP A 203 -2.26 -3.35 21.42
N GLY A 204 -1.90 -4.56 20.96
CA GLY A 204 -2.67 -5.35 19.99
C GLY A 204 -2.41 -5.01 18.53
N HIS A 205 -1.39 -4.20 18.23
CA HIS A 205 -1.04 -3.77 16.89
C HIS A 205 -0.04 -4.73 16.23
N ASP A 206 -0.47 -5.96 15.97
CA ASP A 206 0.35 -7.10 15.55
C ASP A 206 0.23 -7.47 14.06
N LYS A 207 -0.54 -6.70 13.26
CA LYS A 207 -0.72 -6.98 11.83
C LYS A 207 0.46 -6.45 11.01
N LEU A 208 0.53 -6.84 9.75
CA LEU A 208 1.62 -6.46 8.85
C LEU A 208 1.71 -4.95 8.58
N THR A 209 0.57 -4.24 8.59
CA THR A 209 0.52 -2.80 8.32
C THR A 209 -0.40 -2.11 9.31
N ILE A 210 -0.14 -0.82 9.58
CA ILE A 210 -1.01 0.00 10.44
C ILE A 210 -2.46 0.02 9.93
N GLY A 211 -2.69 0.10 8.62
CA GLY A 211 -4.04 0.05 8.05
C GLY A 211 -4.74 -1.29 8.32
N SER A 212 -3.99 -2.41 8.36
CA SER A 212 -4.53 -3.71 8.72
C SER A 212 -4.86 -3.82 10.21
N CYS A 213 -4.09 -3.16 11.08
CA CYS A 213 -4.41 -3.03 12.50
C CYS A 213 -5.70 -2.23 12.69
N CYS A 214 -5.81 -1.05 12.05
CA CYS A 214 -7.02 -0.22 12.09
C CYS A 214 -8.27 -0.99 11.66
N TYR A 215 -8.16 -1.75 10.59
CA TYR A 215 -9.27 -2.54 10.06
C TYR A 215 -9.67 -3.69 10.99
N ALA A 216 -8.70 -4.39 11.59
CA ALA A 216 -8.96 -5.44 12.56
C ALA A 216 -9.68 -4.91 13.80
N GLU A 217 -9.20 -3.81 14.35
CA GLU A 217 -9.81 -3.09 15.46
C GLU A 217 -11.24 -2.63 15.16
N TYR A 218 -11.44 -1.99 13.99
CA TYR A 218 -12.77 -1.56 13.57
C TYR A 218 -13.74 -2.74 13.43
N LYS A 219 -13.25 -3.86 12.92
CA LYS A 219 -14.02 -5.10 12.81
C LYS A 219 -14.43 -5.66 14.18
N GLU A 220 -13.57 -5.56 15.18
CA GLU A 220 -13.89 -5.94 16.57
C GLU A 220 -14.95 -5.01 17.16
N ILE A 221 -14.84 -3.70 16.97
CA ILE A 221 -15.84 -2.71 17.41
C ILE A 221 -17.21 -3.01 16.79
N CYS A 222 -17.27 -3.28 15.48
CA CYS A 222 -18.52 -3.64 14.79
C CYS A 222 -19.06 -5.02 15.19
N GLY A 223 -18.20 -5.93 15.64
CA GLY A 223 -18.56 -7.30 15.98
C GLY A 223 -19.22 -8.06 14.83
N LYS A 224 -20.26 -8.83 15.11
CA LYS A 224 -20.99 -9.62 14.09
C LYS A 224 -21.64 -8.76 13.01
N SER A 225 -22.01 -7.52 13.32
CA SER A 225 -22.63 -6.58 12.39
C SER A 225 -21.70 -6.24 11.21
N PHE A 226 -20.39 -6.33 11.40
CA PHE A 226 -19.40 -6.04 10.37
C PHE A 226 -19.68 -6.78 9.06
N TYR A 227 -19.90 -8.08 9.13
CA TYR A 227 -20.09 -8.94 7.93
C TYR A 227 -21.41 -8.69 7.21
N TYR A 228 -22.36 -8.13 7.90
CA TYR A 228 -23.65 -7.74 7.33
C TYR A 228 -23.58 -6.34 6.70
N LEU A 229 -22.86 -5.42 7.33
CA LEU A 229 -22.71 -4.05 6.84
C LEU A 229 -21.73 -3.96 5.66
N PHE A 230 -20.62 -4.69 5.75
CA PHE A 230 -19.52 -4.67 4.79
C PHE A 230 -19.35 -6.04 4.14
N THR A 231 -20.23 -6.34 3.21
CA THR A 231 -20.15 -7.57 2.40
C THR A 231 -18.96 -7.49 1.44
N ASP A 232 -18.34 -8.62 1.16
CA ASP A 232 -17.23 -8.70 0.21
C ASP A 232 -17.76 -8.49 -1.22
N GLN A 233 -17.61 -7.30 -1.74
CA GLN A 233 -18.15 -6.88 -3.05
C GLN A 233 -17.47 -7.61 -4.22
N TYR A 234 -16.24 -8.10 -4.05
CA TYR A 234 -15.56 -8.90 -5.07
C TYR A 234 -16.09 -10.32 -5.20
N ARG A 235 -16.94 -10.76 -4.26
CA ARG A 235 -17.70 -12.02 -4.37
C ARG A 235 -19.10 -11.86 -4.94
N VAL A 236 -19.53 -10.63 -5.21
CA VAL A 236 -20.84 -10.35 -5.83
C VAL A 236 -20.64 -10.33 -7.34
N ASN A 237 -20.85 -11.48 -8.00
CA ASN A 237 -20.72 -11.60 -9.45
C ASN A 237 -21.81 -10.82 -10.17
N ILE A 238 -21.44 -10.13 -11.25
CA ILE A 238 -22.36 -9.42 -12.16
C ILE A 238 -22.01 -9.78 -13.61
N PRO A 239 -22.99 -9.73 -14.55
CA PRO A 239 -22.73 -10.01 -15.96
C PRO A 239 -21.83 -8.95 -16.58
N CYS A 240 -20.58 -9.32 -16.95
CA CYS A 240 -19.59 -8.40 -17.53
C CYS A 240 -20.06 -7.78 -18.85
N GLU A 241 -20.70 -8.56 -19.71
CA GLU A 241 -21.28 -8.10 -20.99
C GLU A 241 -22.36 -7.03 -20.79
N LYS A 242 -22.90 -6.95 -19.59
CA LYS A 242 -23.96 -6.01 -19.21
C LYS A 242 -23.43 -4.74 -18.55
N TYR A 243 -22.47 -4.91 -17.64
CA TYR A 243 -21.99 -3.84 -16.75
C TYR A 243 -20.52 -3.49 -16.92
N GLY A 244 -19.80 -4.13 -17.84
CA GLY A 244 -18.38 -3.87 -18.09
C GLY A 244 -17.44 -4.30 -16.98
N SER A 245 -17.94 -5.07 -16.00
CA SER A 245 -17.20 -5.56 -14.83
C SER A 245 -17.68 -6.93 -14.42
N ASN A 246 -16.80 -7.78 -13.89
CA ASN A 246 -17.14 -9.14 -13.46
C ASN A 246 -17.77 -9.19 -12.07
N THR A 247 -17.44 -8.24 -11.22
CA THR A 247 -17.93 -8.16 -9.83
C THR A 247 -18.44 -6.77 -9.50
N ALA A 248 -19.29 -6.69 -8.47
CA ALA A 248 -19.72 -5.40 -7.92
C ALA A 248 -18.52 -4.61 -7.35
N GLY A 249 -17.52 -5.32 -6.81
CA GLY A 249 -16.28 -4.71 -6.32
C GLY A 249 -15.53 -3.97 -7.42
N ASP A 250 -15.31 -4.62 -8.58
CA ASP A 250 -14.64 -3.99 -9.73
C ASP A 250 -15.43 -2.78 -10.24
N TYR A 251 -16.76 -2.92 -10.32
CA TYR A 251 -17.64 -1.84 -10.76
C TYR A 251 -17.54 -0.60 -9.87
N VAL A 252 -17.64 -0.79 -8.55
CA VAL A 252 -17.56 0.31 -7.58
C VAL A 252 -16.14 0.88 -7.53
N HIS A 253 -15.11 0.02 -7.59
CA HIS A 253 -13.72 0.43 -7.57
C HIS A 253 -13.33 1.32 -8.77
N ALA A 254 -14.00 1.16 -9.92
CA ALA A 254 -13.80 2.04 -11.08
C ALA A 254 -14.13 3.51 -10.78
N SER A 255 -14.95 3.80 -9.75
CA SER A 255 -15.22 5.17 -9.30
C SER A 255 -14.14 5.71 -8.35
N TYR A 256 -13.21 4.86 -7.86
CA TYR A 256 -12.24 5.25 -6.85
C TYR A 256 -11.20 6.23 -7.42
N LYS A 257 -11.04 7.35 -6.73
CA LYS A 257 -10.03 8.37 -7.01
C LYS A 257 -9.13 8.57 -5.81
N GLY A 258 -7.88 8.90 -6.07
CA GLY A 258 -6.95 9.37 -5.03
C GLY A 258 -7.32 10.77 -4.55
N GLY A 259 -6.53 11.32 -3.63
CA GLY A 259 -6.67 12.70 -3.21
C GLY A 259 -6.58 13.65 -4.41
N TRP A 260 -7.44 14.65 -4.43
CA TRP A 260 -7.40 15.70 -5.44
C TRP A 260 -6.13 16.55 -5.27
N CYS A 261 -5.38 16.68 -6.34
CA CYS A 261 -4.16 17.48 -6.38
C CYS A 261 -4.18 18.32 -7.65
N TYR A 262 -4.13 19.63 -7.51
CA TYR A 262 -4.24 20.56 -8.62
C TYR A 262 -3.35 21.77 -8.42
N LEU A 263 -2.59 22.11 -9.46
CA LEU A 263 -1.85 23.37 -9.56
C LEU A 263 -2.60 24.31 -10.49
N VAL A 264 -2.86 25.53 -10.02
CA VAL A 264 -3.58 26.53 -10.81
C VAL A 264 -2.80 26.85 -12.09
N LYS A 265 -3.42 26.66 -13.25
CA LYS A 265 -2.85 26.89 -14.56
C LYS A 265 -2.23 28.30 -14.69
N GLY A 266 -1.03 28.38 -15.24
CA GLY A 266 -0.27 29.62 -15.38
C GLY A 266 0.42 30.08 -14.09
N LYS A 267 0.41 29.24 -13.04
CA LYS A 267 1.18 29.46 -11.80
C LYS A 267 2.37 28.49 -11.67
N GLU A 268 2.56 27.64 -12.67
CA GLU A 268 3.67 26.69 -12.76
C GLU A 268 5.00 27.47 -12.75
N GLU A 269 5.99 26.94 -12.02
CA GLU A 269 7.36 27.47 -11.92
C GLU A 269 7.46 28.93 -11.40
N LYS A 270 6.35 29.49 -10.87
CA LYS A 270 6.37 30.83 -10.29
C LYS A 270 6.76 30.79 -8.83
N ILE A 271 7.61 31.75 -8.43
CA ILE A 271 8.00 31.97 -7.05
C ILE A 271 7.12 33.08 -6.47
N PHE A 272 6.51 32.81 -5.33
CA PHE A 272 5.72 33.76 -4.57
C PHE A 272 6.43 34.08 -3.26
N GLU A 273 6.66 35.36 -2.97
CA GLU A 273 7.36 35.82 -1.74
C GLU A 273 6.52 35.58 -0.47
N LYS A 274 5.20 35.55 -0.61
CA LYS A 274 4.25 35.36 0.49
C LYS A 274 3.16 34.35 0.09
N GLY A 275 2.83 33.48 1.02
CA GLY A 275 1.76 32.49 0.87
C GLY A 275 1.14 32.14 2.21
N LEU A 276 -0.06 31.59 2.16
CA LEU A 276 -0.76 31.01 3.30
C LEU A 276 -0.96 29.52 3.06
N THR A 277 -0.61 28.73 4.06
CA THR A 277 -0.92 27.28 4.07
C THR A 277 -2.07 27.05 5.04
N ALA A 278 -3.12 26.35 4.56
CA ALA A 278 -4.25 25.95 5.37
C ALA A 278 -4.38 24.41 5.34
N ASP A 279 -4.68 23.81 6.47
CA ASP A 279 -4.88 22.36 6.62
C ASP A 279 -6.18 22.07 7.36
N VAL A 280 -6.87 21.01 6.96
CA VAL A 280 -8.09 20.54 7.63
C VAL A 280 -7.72 19.48 8.65
N ASN A 281 -7.93 19.77 9.92
CA ASN A 281 -7.63 18.85 11.00
C ASN A 281 -8.38 17.52 10.86
N SER A 282 -7.64 16.42 10.66
CA SER A 282 -8.20 15.07 10.55
C SER A 282 -9.33 14.98 9.51
N LEU A 283 -9.10 15.47 8.28
CA LEU A 283 -10.11 15.57 7.22
C LEU A 283 -10.91 14.28 7.02
N TYR A 284 -10.25 13.14 6.83
CA TYR A 284 -10.97 11.87 6.63
C TYR A 284 -11.81 11.44 7.85
N PRO A 285 -11.29 11.43 9.08
CA PRO A 285 -12.10 11.15 10.25
C PRO A 285 -13.29 12.10 10.43
N SER A 286 -13.12 13.40 10.14
CA SER A 286 -14.22 14.38 10.23
C SER A 286 -15.33 14.09 9.22
N MET A 287 -14.97 13.64 8.00
CA MET A 287 -15.95 13.24 7.00
C MET A 287 -16.63 11.89 7.33
N MET A 288 -15.92 10.96 7.99
CA MET A 288 -16.45 9.67 8.40
C MET A 288 -17.38 9.76 9.63
N SER A 289 -17.24 10.78 10.46
CA SER A 289 -18.11 11.04 11.61
C SER A 289 -19.52 11.39 11.20
N SER A 290 -20.52 11.00 12.00
CA SER A 290 -21.92 11.39 11.82
C SER A 290 -22.14 12.91 11.87
N GLU A 291 -21.25 13.65 12.55
CA GLU A 291 -21.26 15.12 12.59
C GLU A 291 -21.19 15.75 11.19
N SER A 292 -20.61 15.07 10.20
CA SER A 292 -20.56 15.52 8.81
C SER A 292 -21.92 15.44 8.08
N GLY A 293 -22.87 14.68 8.61
CA GLY A 293 -24.11 14.34 7.93
C GLY A 293 -23.97 13.32 6.80
N ASN A 294 -22.76 12.85 6.50
CA ASN A 294 -22.48 11.90 5.42
C ASN A 294 -23.08 10.52 5.73
N ARG A 295 -23.62 9.93 4.67
CA ARG A 295 -24.20 8.57 4.70
C ARG A 295 -23.33 7.65 3.86
N TYR A 296 -23.06 6.47 4.38
CA TYR A 296 -22.15 5.50 3.74
C TYR A 296 -22.91 4.24 3.29
N PRO A 297 -22.57 3.70 2.11
CA PRO A 297 -23.20 2.50 1.56
C PRO A 297 -22.96 1.27 2.45
N VAL A 298 -23.99 0.43 2.56
CA VAL A 298 -23.94 -0.84 3.33
C VAL A 298 -24.63 -1.95 2.55
N GLY A 299 -24.20 -3.19 2.82
CA GLY A 299 -24.78 -4.40 2.25
C GLY A 299 -24.42 -4.61 0.76
N ASN A 300 -25.35 -5.17 0.01
CA ASN A 300 -25.17 -5.47 -1.41
C ASN A 300 -25.85 -4.43 -2.31
N PRO A 301 -25.31 -4.16 -3.50
CA PRO A 301 -25.89 -3.24 -4.46
C PRO A 301 -27.11 -3.82 -5.19
N THR A 302 -27.97 -2.93 -5.62
CA THR A 302 -29.00 -3.21 -6.63
C THR A 302 -28.64 -2.48 -7.91
N PHE A 303 -28.51 -3.23 -9.01
CA PHE A 303 -28.13 -2.71 -10.32
C PHE A 303 -29.33 -2.32 -11.17
N TRP A 304 -29.17 -1.29 -12.02
CA TRP A 304 -30.07 -0.98 -13.13
C TRP A 304 -29.28 -0.78 -14.43
N LYS A 305 -29.93 -0.89 -15.57
CA LYS A 305 -29.34 -0.65 -16.90
C LYS A 305 -30.27 0.18 -17.76
N GLY A 306 -29.69 1.09 -18.54
CA GLY A 306 -30.39 1.93 -19.50
C GLY A 306 -30.07 3.42 -19.31
N ASN A 307 -30.42 4.22 -20.31
CA ASN A 307 -30.15 5.66 -20.35
C ASN A 307 -31.13 6.46 -19.48
N TYR A 308 -31.16 6.12 -18.20
CA TYR A 308 -31.97 6.84 -17.19
C TYR A 308 -31.31 6.69 -15.80
N LEU A 309 -31.59 7.63 -14.91
CA LEU A 309 -31.22 7.52 -13.51
C LEU A 309 -32.39 6.91 -12.73
N SER A 310 -32.13 5.78 -12.06
CA SER A 310 -33.17 5.05 -11.34
C SER A 310 -33.79 5.89 -10.23
N GLU A 311 -35.14 6.01 -10.21
CA GLU A 311 -35.87 6.69 -9.13
C GLU A 311 -35.57 6.07 -7.75
N ASN A 312 -35.32 4.77 -7.69
CA ASN A 312 -34.93 4.10 -6.46
C ASN A 312 -33.53 4.52 -5.97
N ALA A 313 -32.62 4.88 -6.87
CA ALA A 313 -31.28 5.37 -6.52
C ALA A 313 -31.34 6.80 -5.94
N LEU A 314 -32.35 7.59 -6.28
CA LEU A 314 -32.54 8.98 -5.83
C LEU A 314 -33.18 9.11 -4.45
N LYS A 315 -33.59 8.02 -3.80
CA LYS A 315 -34.15 8.09 -2.45
C LYS A 315 -33.10 8.56 -1.43
N ASN A 316 -33.52 9.38 -0.46
CA ASN A 316 -32.63 10.00 0.54
C ASN A 316 -31.79 9.03 1.38
N ASN A 317 -32.19 7.76 1.47
CA ASN A 317 -31.45 6.72 2.20
C ASN A 317 -30.61 5.84 1.27
N ARG A 318 -30.32 6.29 0.05
CA ARG A 318 -29.53 5.56 -0.94
C ARG A 318 -28.24 6.29 -1.26
N TYR A 319 -27.24 5.50 -1.66
CA TYR A 319 -25.99 5.98 -2.24
C TYR A 319 -25.82 5.24 -3.56
N TYR A 320 -25.59 5.94 -4.66
CA TYR A 320 -25.47 5.31 -5.95
C TYR A 320 -24.12 5.55 -6.62
N PHE A 321 -23.79 4.63 -7.48
CA PHE A 321 -22.71 4.72 -8.45
C PHE A 321 -23.34 4.68 -9.85
N ILE A 322 -22.84 5.50 -10.75
CA ILE A 322 -23.37 5.65 -12.10
C ILE A 322 -22.24 5.56 -13.12
N ARG A 323 -22.44 4.78 -14.19
CA ARG A 323 -21.53 4.74 -15.33
C ARG A 323 -22.15 5.49 -16.48
N ILE A 324 -21.40 6.48 -16.99
CA ILE A 324 -21.82 7.40 -18.04
C ILE A 324 -20.82 7.37 -19.19
N LYS A 325 -21.27 7.73 -20.37
CA LYS A 325 -20.44 7.98 -21.54
C LYS A 325 -20.71 9.37 -22.09
N THR A 326 -19.67 10.20 -22.22
CA THR A 326 -19.87 11.61 -22.59
C THR A 326 -18.56 12.25 -23.08
N ARG A 327 -18.67 13.33 -23.83
CA ARG A 327 -17.64 14.36 -23.97
C ARG A 327 -17.93 15.47 -22.95
N PHE A 328 -16.88 16.12 -22.47
CA PHE A 328 -17.02 17.17 -21.47
C PHE A 328 -16.01 18.29 -21.63
N TYR A 329 -16.39 19.49 -21.19
CA TYR A 329 -15.54 20.70 -21.16
C TYR A 329 -15.78 21.44 -19.86
N LEU A 330 -14.71 21.88 -19.20
CA LEU A 330 -14.76 22.62 -17.94
C LEU A 330 -15.48 23.95 -18.14
N LYS A 331 -16.41 24.27 -17.26
CA LYS A 331 -17.08 25.57 -17.25
C LYS A 331 -16.14 26.66 -16.75
N PRO A 332 -16.26 27.89 -17.27
CA PRO A 332 -15.47 29.02 -16.78
C PRO A 332 -15.65 29.24 -15.28
N GLY A 333 -14.53 29.43 -14.58
CA GLY A 333 -14.53 29.70 -13.13
C GLY A 333 -14.58 28.46 -12.22
N TYR A 334 -14.72 27.25 -12.78
CA TYR A 334 -14.68 26.01 -12.02
C TYR A 334 -13.30 25.35 -12.07
N LEU A 335 -13.00 24.48 -11.11
CA LEU A 335 -11.76 23.71 -11.06
C LEU A 335 -11.98 22.31 -11.64
N PRO A 336 -11.01 21.79 -12.44
CA PRO A 336 -11.10 20.44 -12.99
C PRO A 336 -10.81 19.40 -11.91
N PHE A 337 -11.53 18.26 -11.93
CA PHE A 337 -11.30 17.16 -11.00
C PHE A 337 -11.39 15.77 -11.64
N ILE A 338 -11.77 15.67 -12.90
CA ILE A 338 -11.85 14.40 -13.59
C ILE A 338 -10.43 13.93 -13.95
N GLN A 339 -10.08 12.72 -13.54
CA GLN A 339 -8.85 12.02 -13.90
C GLN A 339 -9.23 10.69 -14.57
N ILE A 340 -8.55 10.33 -15.66
CA ILE A 340 -8.75 9.06 -16.35
C ILE A 340 -7.47 8.23 -16.21
N LYS A 341 -7.59 7.11 -15.51
CA LYS A 341 -6.48 6.16 -15.30
C LYS A 341 -6.60 4.99 -16.26
N GLY A 342 -5.47 4.36 -16.58
CA GLY A 342 -5.44 3.16 -17.43
C GLY A 342 -5.67 3.43 -18.93
N SER A 343 -5.71 4.69 -19.37
CA SER A 343 -5.81 5.08 -20.76
C SER A 343 -4.45 5.63 -21.26
N HIS A 344 -4.04 5.23 -22.44
CA HIS A 344 -2.88 5.79 -23.13
C HIS A 344 -3.14 7.18 -23.77
N LEU A 345 -4.40 7.62 -23.77
CA LEU A 345 -4.82 8.90 -24.35
C LEU A 345 -4.70 10.06 -23.36
N TYR A 346 -4.66 9.78 -22.05
CA TYR A 346 -4.66 10.79 -20.99
C TYR A 346 -3.55 10.55 -19.98
N THR A 347 -3.00 11.63 -19.46
CA THR A 347 -2.05 11.55 -18.33
C THR A 347 -2.80 11.18 -17.04
N PRO A 348 -2.48 10.07 -16.36
CA PRO A 348 -3.27 9.56 -15.23
C PRO A 348 -3.40 10.50 -14.04
N THR A 349 -2.48 11.45 -13.90
CA THR A 349 -2.43 12.41 -12.78
C THR A 349 -3.00 13.79 -13.15
N GLU A 350 -3.33 14.01 -14.43
CA GLU A 350 -3.88 15.27 -14.91
C GLU A 350 -5.35 15.40 -14.55
N CYS A 351 -5.75 16.53 -13.97
CA CYS A 351 -7.14 16.90 -13.84
C CYS A 351 -7.61 17.55 -15.15
N LEU A 352 -8.50 16.89 -15.86
CA LEU A 352 -8.85 17.20 -17.24
C LEU A 352 -9.83 18.38 -17.32
N GLU A 353 -9.48 19.38 -18.13
CA GLU A 353 -10.37 20.47 -18.50
C GLU A 353 -11.37 20.05 -19.61
N SER A 354 -10.98 19.08 -20.45
CA SER A 354 -11.84 18.53 -21.50
C SER A 354 -11.50 17.06 -21.76
N SER A 355 -12.41 16.35 -22.40
CA SER A 355 -12.16 15.00 -22.94
C SER A 355 -11.42 15.01 -24.28
N ASP A 356 -11.04 16.17 -24.82
CA ASP A 356 -10.32 16.28 -26.08
C ASP A 356 -8.93 15.64 -25.99
N VAL A 357 -8.56 14.96 -27.03
CA VAL A 357 -7.30 14.24 -27.17
C VAL A 357 -6.44 14.89 -28.25
N TYR A 358 -5.14 14.85 -28.06
CA TYR A 358 -4.17 15.25 -29.07
C TYR A 358 -4.17 14.24 -30.23
N ASP A 359 -4.62 14.68 -31.42
CA ASP A 359 -4.57 13.86 -32.63
C ASP A 359 -3.22 14.03 -33.33
N ARG A 360 -2.50 12.92 -33.50
CA ARG A 360 -1.19 12.92 -34.15
C ARG A 360 -1.24 13.27 -35.65
N ALA A 361 -2.38 13.04 -36.32
CA ALA A 361 -2.54 13.31 -37.74
C ALA A 361 -2.76 14.80 -38.02
N SER A 362 -3.57 15.48 -37.20
CA SER A 362 -3.84 16.91 -37.33
C SER A 362 -2.86 17.81 -36.59
N GLY A 363 -2.22 17.28 -35.53
CA GLY A 363 -1.36 18.06 -34.62
C GLY A 363 -2.12 18.94 -33.64
N GLU A 364 -3.42 18.75 -33.47
CA GLU A 364 -4.30 19.55 -32.62
C GLU A 364 -5.05 18.68 -31.59
N LYS A 365 -5.46 19.29 -30.49
CA LYS A 365 -6.41 18.68 -29.55
C LYS A 365 -7.84 18.85 -30.08
N GLY A 366 -8.63 17.78 -30.08
CA GLY A 366 -9.99 17.82 -30.56
C GLY A 366 -10.87 16.69 -30.04
N ALA A 367 -12.15 16.80 -30.40
CA ALA A 367 -13.18 15.82 -30.06
C ALA A 367 -13.07 14.49 -30.81
N PHE A 368 -12.14 14.40 -31.77
CA PHE A 368 -11.87 13.20 -32.58
C PHE A 368 -10.37 13.03 -32.73
N TYR A 369 -9.93 11.78 -32.82
CA TYR A 369 -8.53 11.44 -33.04
C TYR A 369 -8.37 10.23 -33.96
N THR A 370 -7.26 10.15 -34.66
CA THR A 370 -6.92 9.03 -35.52
C THR A 370 -6.27 7.92 -34.65
N GLY A 371 -6.92 6.76 -34.56
CA GLY A 371 -6.41 5.62 -33.82
C GLY A 371 -5.25 4.90 -34.52
N LEU A 372 -4.64 3.95 -33.83
CA LEU A 372 -3.58 3.09 -34.40
C LEU A 372 -4.09 2.22 -35.57
N ASP A 373 -5.39 1.99 -35.62
CA ASP A 373 -6.09 1.28 -36.71
C ASP A 373 -6.34 2.17 -37.95
N GLY A 374 -5.89 3.43 -37.92
CA GLY A 374 -6.07 4.43 -38.98
C GLY A 374 -7.51 4.98 -39.06
N LYS A 375 -8.39 4.63 -38.16
CA LYS A 375 -9.78 5.13 -38.10
C LYS A 375 -9.93 6.35 -37.20
N ILE A 376 -10.96 7.14 -37.48
CA ILE A 376 -11.32 8.27 -36.64
C ILE A 376 -12.19 7.77 -35.49
N HIS A 377 -11.78 8.06 -34.27
CA HIS A 377 -12.48 7.75 -33.04
C HIS A 377 -12.97 9.04 -32.37
N ASP A 378 -14.10 8.99 -31.67
CA ASP A 378 -14.56 10.10 -30.85
C ASP A 378 -13.90 10.05 -29.45
N THR A 379 -13.87 11.19 -28.75
CA THR A 379 -13.29 11.33 -27.41
C THR A 379 -14.33 11.21 -26.32
N ARG A 380 -15.46 10.53 -26.56
CA ARG A 380 -16.37 10.18 -25.49
C ARG A 380 -15.71 9.20 -24.56
N VAL A 381 -15.69 9.52 -23.30
CA VAL A 381 -15.10 8.68 -22.24
C VAL A 381 -16.17 8.03 -21.40
N GLU A 382 -15.88 6.81 -20.96
CA GLU A 382 -16.68 6.14 -19.95
C GLU A 382 -16.15 6.50 -18.56
N LEU A 383 -17.03 6.99 -17.69
CA LEU A 383 -16.72 7.36 -16.32
C LEU A 383 -17.66 6.63 -15.38
N THR A 384 -17.12 5.96 -14.38
CA THR A 384 -17.90 5.49 -13.22
C THR A 384 -17.75 6.52 -12.09
N LEU A 385 -18.84 7.08 -11.65
CA LEU A 385 -18.88 8.17 -10.67
C LEU A 385 -19.72 7.78 -9.45
N THR A 386 -19.34 8.26 -8.28
CA THR A 386 -20.24 8.29 -7.12
C THR A 386 -21.34 9.32 -7.35
N CYS A 387 -22.45 9.24 -6.61
CA CYS A 387 -23.50 10.26 -6.67
C CYS A 387 -22.95 11.67 -6.42
N THR A 388 -22.07 11.85 -5.45
CA THR A 388 -21.41 13.13 -5.16
C THR A 388 -20.54 13.61 -6.33
N ASP A 389 -19.72 12.74 -6.91
CA ASP A 389 -18.91 13.10 -8.08
C ASP A 389 -19.76 13.40 -9.30
N TYR A 390 -20.87 12.71 -9.47
CA TYR A 390 -21.79 12.95 -10.58
C TYR A 390 -22.47 14.32 -10.49
N GLU A 391 -22.90 14.72 -9.29
CA GLU A 391 -23.45 16.06 -9.04
C GLU A 391 -22.40 17.15 -9.33
N LEU A 392 -21.18 17.00 -8.78
CA LEU A 392 -20.07 17.92 -9.06
C LEU A 392 -19.72 17.95 -10.55
N PHE A 393 -19.72 16.81 -11.22
CA PHE A 393 -19.46 16.75 -12.65
C PHE A 393 -20.45 17.57 -13.46
N ARG A 394 -21.75 17.45 -13.15
CA ARG A 394 -22.81 18.24 -13.78
C ARG A 394 -22.71 19.73 -13.46
N GLU A 395 -22.23 20.07 -12.28
CA GLU A 395 -21.97 21.45 -11.87
C GLU A 395 -20.78 22.05 -12.58
N HIS A 396 -19.64 21.35 -12.65
CA HIS A 396 -18.36 21.89 -13.11
C HIS A 396 -18.18 21.82 -14.64
N TYR A 397 -18.83 20.87 -15.32
CA TYR A 397 -18.59 20.64 -16.74
C TYR A 397 -19.85 20.81 -17.61
N TYR A 398 -19.63 21.32 -18.83
CA TYR A 398 -20.55 21.12 -19.93
C TYR A 398 -20.40 19.70 -20.46
N VAL A 399 -21.49 18.99 -20.70
CA VAL A 399 -21.52 17.62 -21.19
C VAL A 399 -22.18 17.55 -22.57
N TYR A 400 -21.59 16.72 -23.46
CA TYR A 400 -22.04 16.55 -24.83
C TYR A 400 -22.13 15.06 -25.16
N ASP A 401 -23.09 14.67 -25.99
CA ASP A 401 -23.36 13.28 -26.37
C ASP A 401 -23.46 12.36 -25.12
N PHE A 402 -24.18 12.86 -24.15
CA PHE A 402 -24.29 12.26 -22.82
C PHE A 402 -25.23 11.05 -22.85
N GLU A 403 -24.76 9.94 -22.27
CA GLU A 403 -25.50 8.70 -22.12
C GLU A 403 -25.25 8.11 -20.74
N ILE A 404 -26.30 7.68 -20.05
CA ILE A 404 -26.19 6.82 -18.87
C ILE A 404 -26.20 5.38 -19.37
N LEU A 405 -25.14 4.63 -19.07
CA LEU A 405 -25.01 3.23 -19.46
C LEU A 405 -25.75 2.33 -18.46
N ASP A 406 -25.48 2.54 -17.20
CA ASP A 406 -26.01 1.76 -16.08
C ASP A 406 -25.64 2.40 -14.73
N GLY A 407 -26.00 1.73 -13.63
CA GLY A 407 -25.62 2.11 -12.29
C GLY A 407 -25.99 1.07 -11.26
N CYS A 408 -25.58 1.32 -10.01
CA CYS A 408 -26.05 0.56 -8.86
C CYS A 408 -26.27 1.50 -7.66
N TYR A 409 -27.12 1.08 -6.73
CA TYR A 409 -27.35 1.79 -5.49
C TYR A 409 -27.34 0.86 -4.29
N TYR A 410 -27.01 1.42 -3.15
CA TYR A 410 -26.93 0.77 -1.85
C TYR A 410 -27.89 1.41 -0.87
N GLU A 411 -28.31 0.65 0.14
CA GLU A 411 -28.77 1.19 1.40
C GLU A 411 -27.66 2.00 2.06
N THR A 412 -28.03 2.98 2.88
CA THR A 412 -27.03 3.78 3.58
C THR A 412 -27.26 3.82 5.09
N ARG A 413 -26.18 4.04 5.82
CA ARG A 413 -26.22 4.38 7.25
C ARG A 413 -25.33 5.59 7.53
N ILE A 414 -25.72 6.34 8.56
CA ILE A 414 -24.93 7.40 9.18
C ILE A 414 -24.32 6.87 10.47
N GLY A 415 -23.18 7.40 10.88
CA GLY A 415 -22.54 7.04 12.16
C GLY A 415 -21.85 5.67 12.18
N LEU A 416 -21.57 5.08 11.02
CA LEU A 416 -20.92 3.75 10.94
C LEU A 416 -19.58 3.70 11.66
N PHE A 417 -18.87 4.82 11.73
CA PHE A 417 -17.50 4.90 12.22
C PHE A 417 -17.37 5.64 13.56
N ASP A 418 -18.48 6.10 14.15
CA ASP A 418 -18.46 6.98 15.32
C ASP A 418 -17.74 6.35 16.50
N ASP A 419 -18.10 5.12 16.88
CA ASP A 419 -17.47 4.42 18.03
C ASP A 419 -15.94 4.32 17.89
N TYR A 420 -15.46 4.05 16.65
CA TYR A 420 -14.04 3.99 16.34
C TYR A 420 -13.38 5.38 16.41
N ILE A 421 -14.01 6.38 15.81
CA ILE A 421 -13.50 7.76 15.75
C ILE A 421 -13.46 8.36 17.17
N GLU A 422 -14.52 8.21 17.95
CA GLU A 422 -14.60 8.70 19.33
C GLU A 422 -13.54 8.06 20.21
N LYS A 423 -13.36 6.74 20.11
CA LYS A 423 -12.31 6.02 20.85
C LYS A 423 -10.93 6.65 20.60
N TYR A 424 -10.53 6.79 19.32
CA TYR A 424 -9.19 7.28 19.00
C TYR A 424 -9.05 8.80 19.14
N LYS A 425 -10.12 9.56 18.96
CA LYS A 425 -10.17 11.00 19.25
C LYS A 425 -9.93 11.24 20.75
N LYS A 426 -10.57 10.47 21.62
CA LYS A 426 -10.39 10.52 23.06
C LYS A 426 -8.94 10.18 23.45
N ILE A 427 -8.41 9.05 22.95
CA ILE A 427 -7.02 8.65 23.23
C ILE A 427 -6.05 9.74 22.76
N LYS A 428 -6.24 10.33 21.56
CA LYS A 428 -5.41 11.40 21.03
C LYS A 428 -5.40 12.65 21.92
N LEU A 429 -6.52 12.99 22.52
CA LEU A 429 -6.67 14.17 23.39
C LEU A 429 -6.10 13.95 24.79
N GLU A 430 -6.32 12.78 25.38
CA GLU A 430 -5.95 12.45 26.75
C GLU A 430 -4.54 11.91 26.91
N SER A 431 -3.88 11.51 25.80
CA SER A 431 -2.56 10.87 25.82
C SER A 431 -1.45 11.78 25.31
N LYS A 432 -0.21 11.43 25.67
CA LYS A 432 1.04 12.03 25.17
C LYS A 432 1.97 10.94 24.61
N GLY A 433 3.02 11.33 23.86
CA GLY A 433 4.03 10.41 23.32
C GLY A 433 3.44 9.38 22.35
N ALA A 434 3.92 8.14 22.42
CA ALA A 434 3.56 7.04 21.51
C ALA A 434 2.05 6.84 21.39
N LYS A 435 1.35 6.80 22.51
CA LYS A 435 -0.10 6.55 22.54
C LYS A 435 -0.89 7.62 21.76
N ARG A 436 -0.51 8.89 21.87
CA ARG A 436 -1.10 9.97 21.08
C ARG A 436 -0.78 9.80 19.59
N THR A 437 0.46 9.44 19.27
CA THR A 437 0.93 9.25 17.90
C THR A 437 0.20 8.07 17.25
N LEU A 438 0.07 6.95 17.94
CA LEU A 438 -0.71 5.80 17.49
C LEU A 438 -2.18 6.16 17.24
N ALA A 439 -2.81 6.88 18.15
CA ALA A 439 -4.19 7.32 17.96
C ALA A 439 -4.36 8.19 16.70
N LYS A 440 -3.38 9.07 16.40
CA LYS A 440 -3.36 9.85 15.16
C LYS A 440 -3.24 8.96 13.92
N LEU A 441 -2.37 7.94 13.97
CA LEU A 441 -2.22 6.98 12.88
C LEU A 441 -3.50 6.17 12.66
N TYR A 442 -4.13 5.72 13.71
CA TYR A 442 -5.38 4.97 13.64
C TYR A 442 -6.50 5.80 12.99
N LEU A 443 -6.68 7.03 13.42
CA LEU A 443 -7.66 7.94 12.82
C LEU A 443 -7.45 8.12 11.30
N ASN A 444 -6.20 8.17 10.84
CA ASN A 444 -5.90 8.52 9.46
C ASN A 444 -5.72 7.33 8.51
N ASN A 445 -5.67 6.09 9.00
CA ASN A 445 -5.35 4.92 8.15
C ASN A 445 -6.52 3.97 7.89
N LEU A 446 -7.64 4.10 8.63
CA LEU A 446 -8.76 3.17 8.46
C LEU A 446 -9.38 3.25 7.06
N TYR A 447 -9.67 4.45 6.57
CA TYR A 447 -10.38 4.65 5.29
C TYR A 447 -9.67 3.98 4.11
N GLY A 448 -8.34 4.09 4.04
CA GLY A 448 -7.56 3.54 2.94
C GLY A 448 -7.67 2.01 2.84
N LYS A 449 -7.95 1.34 3.95
CA LYS A 449 -8.08 -0.12 3.95
C LYS A 449 -9.38 -0.61 3.31
N PHE A 450 -10.45 0.19 3.35
CA PHE A 450 -11.70 -0.14 2.68
C PHE A 450 -11.62 -0.07 1.15
N ALA A 451 -10.66 0.70 0.62
CA ALA A 451 -10.42 0.85 -0.82
C ALA A 451 -9.21 0.04 -1.32
N SER A 452 -8.68 -0.88 -0.50
CA SER A 452 -7.55 -1.72 -0.92
C SER A 452 -7.96 -2.66 -2.05
N ASN A 453 -7.19 -2.65 -3.14
CA ASN A 453 -7.33 -3.63 -4.20
C ASN A 453 -6.73 -4.98 -3.75
N THR A 454 -7.37 -6.08 -4.13
CA THR A 454 -6.86 -7.44 -3.94
C THR A 454 -5.87 -7.83 -5.02
N ASP A 455 -5.99 -7.23 -6.21
CA ASP A 455 -5.13 -7.48 -7.37
C ASP A 455 -4.09 -6.36 -7.45
N SER A 456 -2.90 -6.64 -6.99
CA SER A 456 -1.79 -5.69 -7.01
C SER A 456 -0.66 -6.21 -7.89
N SER A 457 -0.16 -5.36 -8.77
CA SER A 457 1.09 -5.62 -9.48
C SER A 457 2.25 -5.68 -8.48
N PHE A 458 3.22 -6.52 -8.75
CA PHE A 458 4.39 -6.73 -7.89
C PHE A 458 5.68 -6.72 -8.69
N LYS A 459 6.81 -6.62 -7.99
CA LYS A 459 8.15 -6.71 -8.59
C LYS A 459 8.76 -8.07 -8.35
N VAL A 460 9.43 -8.59 -9.37
CA VAL A 460 10.22 -9.81 -9.28
C VAL A 460 11.71 -9.46 -9.30
N ALA A 461 12.44 -10.02 -8.35
CA ALA A 461 13.88 -9.85 -8.22
C ALA A 461 14.64 -10.87 -9.08
N TYR A 462 15.72 -10.45 -9.69
CA TYR A 462 16.64 -11.29 -10.44
C TYR A 462 18.07 -10.72 -10.38
N LEU A 463 19.05 -11.52 -10.76
CA LEU A 463 20.43 -11.05 -10.88
C LEU A 463 20.71 -10.57 -12.30
N LYS A 464 21.20 -9.34 -12.42
CA LYS A 464 21.68 -8.76 -13.68
C LYS A 464 23.14 -8.35 -13.49
N ASN A 465 24.06 -9.03 -14.20
CA ASN A 465 25.49 -8.82 -14.03
C ASN A 465 25.93 -8.90 -12.56
N ASP A 466 25.50 -9.95 -11.87
CA ASP A 466 25.72 -10.20 -10.44
C ASP A 466 25.20 -9.12 -9.47
N ALA A 467 24.30 -8.25 -9.94
CA ALA A 467 23.62 -7.26 -9.11
C ALA A 467 22.10 -7.52 -9.05
N LEU A 468 21.52 -7.25 -7.88
CA LEU A 468 20.09 -7.36 -7.67
C LEU A 468 19.34 -6.34 -8.55
N ALA A 469 18.43 -6.83 -9.37
CA ALA A 469 17.56 -6.05 -10.23
C ALA A 469 16.10 -6.49 -10.08
N PHE A 470 15.18 -5.69 -10.58
CA PHE A 470 13.74 -5.95 -10.46
C PHE A 470 13.03 -5.67 -11.78
N TYR A 471 12.04 -6.49 -12.10
CA TYR A 471 11.06 -6.18 -13.13
C TYR A 471 9.64 -6.20 -12.56
N PRO A 472 8.71 -5.35 -13.04
CA PRO A 472 7.33 -5.35 -12.61
C PRO A 472 6.58 -6.53 -13.25
N VAL A 473 5.65 -7.12 -12.51
CA VAL A 473 4.70 -8.13 -13.01
C VAL A 473 3.30 -7.64 -12.69
N ASP A 474 2.43 -7.67 -13.68
CA ASP A 474 1.01 -7.46 -13.48
C ASP A 474 0.38 -8.77 -12.98
N GLU A 475 -0.08 -8.79 -11.73
CA GLU A 475 -0.67 -9.99 -11.12
C GLU A 475 -1.96 -10.41 -11.84
N HIS A 476 -2.70 -9.46 -12.38
CA HIS A 476 -3.93 -9.74 -13.13
C HIS A 476 -3.65 -10.44 -14.46
N LEU A 477 -2.65 -9.94 -15.20
CA LEU A 477 -2.23 -10.51 -16.48
C LEU A 477 -1.25 -11.66 -16.30
N LYS A 478 -0.65 -11.81 -15.10
CA LYS A 478 0.46 -12.74 -14.81
C LYS A 478 1.61 -12.63 -15.83
N ARG A 479 1.84 -11.44 -16.34
CA ARG A 479 2.85 -11.13 -17.37
C ARG A 479 3.83 -10.09 -16.84
N PRO A 480 5.09 -10.07 -17.33
CA PRO A 480 5.99 -8.96 -17.04
C PRO A 480 5.34 -7.66 -17.51
N GLY A 481 5.31 -6.66 -16.66
CA GLY A 481 4.95 -5.32 -17.04
C GLY A 481 5.99 -4.73 -17.99
N TYR A 482 5.64 -3.64 -18.69
CA TYR A 482 6.58 -2.94 -19.55
C TYR A 482 7.82 -2.52 -18.75
N ILE A 483 8.98 -2.99 -19.19
CA ILE A 483 10.29 -2.56 -18.65
C ILE A 483 10.73 -1.40 -19.55
N PRO A 484 10.79 -0.16 -19.04
CA PRO A 484 11.23 0.98 -19.85
C PRO A 484 12.70 0.88 -20.23
#